data_703bfbcc299b0b38cd7368fd33d54435
#
_entry.id   703bfbcc299b0b38cd7368fd33d54435
#
_cell.length_a   1.000
_cell.length_b   1.000
_cell.length_c   1.000
_cell.angle_alpha   90.00
_cell.angle_beta   90.00
_cell.angle_gamma   90.00
#
_symmetry.space_group_name_H-M   'P 1'
#
loop_
_entity.id
_entity.type
_entity.pdbx_description
1 polymer ?
#
loop_
_entity_poly.entity_id
_entity_poly.type
_entity_poly.pdbx_seq_one_letter_code
_entity_poly.pdbx_strand_id
1 'polypeptide(L)'
;MSLRLSTMKDGRKAIIIRTSDRISFKSCRRKWGWSSHLKANLGSKYLASPLWFGSAIHYALEDYHGYNYFERPSQAFTAYCVATSKQYGRDLPDDAQEHYDMGVKMMDYYVDHWLRFRQSTDTFWAPHLPNGNEAHDAGGNGPHHPAWIPQVEVNFEIPIPLEDFPLLKAYAEMQGADCVLYRGTIDRVGIDEDGVGLWIVEYKTAKRPENFHYMTDPQCTVSCWAGVHISNRPVYGVKYY
;
A
#
# COMPACT_ATOMS: atom_id res chain seq x y z
N MET A 1 4.54 0.82 -30.06
CA MET A 1 4.06 1.85 -29.11
C MET A 1 5.04 1.89 -27.94
N SER A 2 5.77 3.00 -27.75
CA SER A 2 6.79 3.13 -26.70
C SER A 2 6.17 3.21 -25.30
N LEU A 3 6.94 2.80 -24.29
CA LEU A 3 6.60 3.02 -22.90
C LEU A 3 6.95 4.46 -22.48
N ARG A 4 6.26 4.94 -21.46
CA ARG A 4 6.67 6.15 -20.73
C ARG A 4 7.72 5.74 -19.70
N LEU A 5 8.91 6.32 -19.81
CA LEU A 5 9.98 6.10 -18.87
C LEU A 5 9.94 7.17 -17.77
N SER A 6 10.30 6.76 -16.55
CA SER A 6 10.52 7.67 -15.44
C SER A 6 12.00 8.05 -15.39
N THR A 7 12.31 9.31 -15.13
CA THR A 7 13.68 9.76 -14.88
C THR A 7 13.95 9.69 -13.38
N MET A 8 14.95 8.96 -12.98
CA MET A 8 15.41 8.84 -11.61
C MET A 8 16.23 10.06 -11.18
N LYS A 9 16.46 10.22 -9.88
CA LYS A 9 17.25 11.34 -9.32
C LYS A 9 18.70 11.38 -9.88
N ASP A 10 19.24 10.24 -10.23
CA ASP A 10 20.60 10.09 -10.82
C ASP A 10 20.62 10.25 -12.34
N GLY A 11 19.50 10.60 -12.96
CA GLY A 11 19.35 10.81 -14.39
C GLY A 11 19.05 9.55 -15.21
N ARG A 12 19.13 8.36 -14.64
CA ARG A 12 18.79 7.10 -15.32
C ARG A 12 17.31 7.05 -15.69
N LYS A 13 17.00 6.37 -16.78
CA LYS A 13 15.64 6.11 -17.24
C LYS A 13 15.16 4.75 -16.75
N ALA A 14 14.04 4.71 -16.11
CA ALA A 14 13.48 3.49 -15.53
C ALA A 14 12.12 3.13 -16.10
N ILE A 15 11.87 1.83 -16.30
CA ILE A 15 10.52 1.27 -16.42
C ILE A 15 10.05 0.95 -15.01
N ILE A 16 8.97 1.58 -14.56
CA ILE A 16 8.40 1.31 -13.24
C ILE A 16 7.20 0.38 -13.39
N ILE A 17 7.27 -0.79 -12.78
CA ILE A 17 6.20 -1.80 -12.77
C ILE A 17 5.50 -1.77 -11.41
N ARG A 18 4.16 -1.80 -11.40
CA ARG A 18 3.34 -1.90 -10.19
C ARG A 18 2.49 -3.17 -10.22
N THR A 19 2.08 -3.65 -9.05
CA THR A 19 1.16 -4.80 -8.95
C THR A 19 -0.12 -4.57 -9.74
N SER A 20 -0.70 -3.37 -9.67
CA SER A 20 -1.90 -2.99 -10.43
C SER A 20 -1.70 -3.05 -11.95
N ASP A 21 -0.51 -2.69 -12.45
CA ASP A 21 -0.17 -2.83 -13.88
C ASP A 21 -0.17 -4.29 -14.31
N ARG A 22 0.44 -5.16 -13.51
CA ARG A 22 0.47 -6.61 -13.77
C ARG A 22 -0.93 -7.22 -13.79
N ILE A 23 -1.74 -6.89 -12.79
CA ILE A 23 -3.13 -7.37 -12.69
C ILE A 23 -3.94 -6.89 -13.88
N SER A 24 -3.87 -5.59 -14.19
CA SER A 24 -4.58 -4.99 -15.31
C SER A 24 -4.16 -5.60 -16.65
N PHE A 25 -2.85 -5.81 -16.86
CA PHE A 25 -2.31 -6.44 -18.07
C PHE A 25 -2.81 -7.89 -18.25
N LYS A 26 -2.80 -8.69 -17.19
CA LYS A 26 -3.30 -10.08 -17.22
C LYS A 26 -4.80 -10.14 -17.49
N SER A 27 -5.56 -9.23 -16.89
CA SER A 27 -7.00 -9.14 -17.03
C SER A 27 -7.40 -8.69 -18.45
N CYS A 28 -6.84 -7.58 -18.93
CA CYS A 28 -7.15 -7.02 -20.23
C CYS A 28 -6.03 -6.09 -20.71
N ARG A 29 -5.26 -6.53 -21.73
CA ARG A 29 -4.16 -5.75 -22.32
C ARG A 29 -4.61 -4.37 -22.85
N ARG A 30 -5.82 -4.29 -23.39
CA ARG A 30 -6.39 -3.04 -23.89
C ARG A 30 -6.69 -2.06 -22.77
N LYS A 31 -7.31 -2.55 -21.68
CA LYS A 31 -7.54 -1.76 -20.46
C LYS A 31 -6.23 -1.26 -19.89
N TRP A 32 -5.22 -2.15 -19.79
CA TRP A 32 -3.87 -1.78 -19.36
C TRP A 32 -3.26 -0.68 -20.24
N GLY A 33 -3.39 -0.79 -21.55
CA GLY A 33 -2.87 0.21 -22.49
C GLY A 33 -3.47 1.61 -22.29
N TRP A 34 -4.67 1.70 -21.75
CA TRP A 34 -5.31 2.97 -21.43
C TRP A 34 -4.99 3.47 -20.01
N SER A 35 -5.09 2.60 -19.02
CA SER A 35 -5.01 2.99 -17.60
C SER A 35 -3.59 3.00 -17.04
N SER A 36 -2.66 2.22 -17.59
CA SER A 36 -1.30 2.16 -17.08
C SER A 36 -0.58 3.49 -17.23
N HIS A 37 0.13 3.90 -16.18
CA HIS A 37 1.02 5.06 -16.21
C HIS A 37 2.17 4.89 -17.21
N LEU A 38 2.53 3.64 -17.56
CA LEU A 38 3.50 3.30 -18.61
C LEU A 38 2.97 3.58 -20.03
N LYS A 39 1.68 3.80 -20.19
CA LYS A 39 1.00 4.00 -21.49
C LYS A 39 0.22 5.30 -21.52
N ALA A 40 -1.07 5.25 -21.76
CA ALA A 40 -1.90 6.44 -21.91
C ALA A 40 -2.17 7.17 -20.57
N ASN A 41 -2.13 6.44 -19.45
CA ASN A 41 -2.40 6.96 -18.11
C ASN A 41 -3.74 7.69 -18.01
N LEU A 42 -4.77 7.11 -18.61
CA LEU A 42 -6.11 7.67 -18.56
C LEU A 42 -6.74 7.28 -17.22
N GLY A 43 -7.00 8.26 -16.38
CA GLY A 43 -7.76 8.09 -15.15
C GLY A 43 -9.26 7.98 -15.43
N SER A 44 -10.00 7.42 -14.48
CA SER A 44 -11.46 7.53 -14.48
C SER A 44 -11.86 8.98 -14.23
N LYS A 45 -12.85 9.45 -14.98
CA LYS A 45 -13.45 10.77 -14.76
C LYS A 45 -14.31 10.78 -13.49
N TYR A 46 -14.79 9.61 -13.09
CA TYR A 46 -15.65 9.45 -11.93
C TYR A 46 -14.92 8.70 -10.83
N LEU A 47 -15.15 9.12 -9.60
CA LEU A 47 -14.65 8.44 -8.40
C LEU A 47 -15.50 7.18 -8.18
N ALA A 48 -14.89 5.99 -8.32
CA ALA A 48 -15.59 4.74 -8.08
C ALA A 48 -15.73 4.48 -6.58
N SER A 49 -16.94 4.14 -6.10
CA SER A 49 -17.25 3.91 -4.69
C SER A 49 -16.26 2.97 -3.98
N PRO A 50 -15.89 1.79 -4.54
CA PRO A 50 -14.94 0.91 -3.85
C PRO A 50 -13.56 1.52 -3.66
N LEU A 51 -13.07 2.32 -4.63
CA LEU A 51 -11.77 2.95 -4.54
C LEU A 51 -11.77 4.09 -3.52
N TRP A 52 -12.80 4.92 -3.54
CA TRP A 52 -12.96 6.00 -2.59
C TRP A 52 -13.07 5.48 -1.15
N PHE A 53 -13.95 4.51 -0.94
CA PHE A 53 -14.16 3.90 0.36
C PHE A 53 -12.89 3.21 0.90
N GLY A 54 -12.24 2.40 0.07
CA GLY A 54 -10.97 1.76 0.41
C GLY A 54 -9.90 2.78 0.81
N SER A 55 -9.73 3.84 0.03
CA SER A 55 -8.76 4.90 0.35
C SER A 55 -9.05 5.61 1.66
N ALA A 56 -10.33 5.83 1.98
CA ALA A 56 -10.74 6.44 3.25
C ALA A 56 -10.41 5.54 4.45
N ILE A 57 -10.64 4.23 4.31
CA ILE A 57 -10.28 3.23 5.34
C ILE A 57 -8.77 3.18 5.54
N HIS A 58 -7.98 3.09 4.45
CA HIS A 58 -6.52 3.08 4.54
C HIS A 58 -5.99 4.33 5.23
N TYR A 59 -6.46 5.51 4.84
CA TYR A 59 -6.07 6.76 5.48
C TYR A 59 -6.37 6.77 6.99
N ALA A 60 -7.54 6.27 7.39
CA ALA A 60 -7.92 6.21 8.80
C ALA A 60 -7.04 5.25 9.60
N LEU A 61 -6.68 4.10 9.02
CA LEU A 61 -5.83 3.11 9.67
C LEU A 61 -4.35 3.52 9.66
N GLU A 62 -3.89 4.21 8.61
CA GLU A 62 -2.57 4.83 8.56
C GLU A 62 -2.40 5.83 9.71
N ASP A 63 -3.37 6.74 9.89
CA ASP A 63 -3.33 7.71 10.99
C ASP A 63 -3.35 7.01 12.35
N TYR A 64 -4.27 6.07 12.55
CA TYR A 64 -4.44 5.37 13.82
C TYR A 64 -3.20 4.56 14.24
N HIS A 65 -2.54 3.91 13.30
CA HIS A 65 -1.38 3.08 13.57
C HIS A 65 -0.03 3.82 13.42
N GLY A 66 -0.03 4.96 12.78
CA GLY A 66 1.19 5.70 12.44
C GLY A 66 1.27 7.05 13.13
N TYR A 67 0.49 7.97 12.67
CA TYR A 67 0.68 9.38 12.99
C TYR A 67 -0.09 9.84 14.23
N ASN A 68 -1.23 9.20 14.54
CA ASN A 68 -2.14 9.56 15.66
C ASN A 68 -2.54 11.05 15.68
N TYR A 69 -2.80 11.64 14.51
CA TYR A 69 -3.33 13.01 14.43
C TYR A 69 -4.76 13.13 14.97
N PHE A 70 -5.48 12.01 14.94
CA PHE A 70 -6.85 11.91 15.45
C PHE A 70 -6.89 10.90 16.59
N GLU A 71 -7.77 11.14 17.57
CA GLU A 71 -7.96 10.23 18.70
C GLU A 71 -8.58 8.89 18.27
N ARG A 72 -9.37 8.89 17.20
CA ARG A 72 -10.05 7.71 16.67
C ARG A 72 -9.98 7.64 15.16
N PRO A 73 -9.83 6.46 14.59
CA PRO A 73 -9.77 6.30 13.14
C PRO A 73 -11.08 6.73 12.45
N SER A 74 -12.24 6.70 13.12
CA SER A 74 -13.49 7.24 12.58
C SER A 74 -13.43 8.77 12.35
N GLN A 75 -12.66 9.50 13.13
CA GLN A 75 -12.43 10.94 12.91
C GLN A 75 -11.54 11.18 11.70
N ALA A 76 -10.46 10.42 11.55
CA ALA A 76 -9.59 10.48 10.38
C ALA A 76 -10.36 10.10 9.09
N PHE A 77 -11.17 9.03 9.16
CA PHE A 77 -12.06 8.63 8.08
C PHE A 77 -13.00 9.76 7.67
N THR A 78 -13.66 10.40 8.66
CA THR A 78 -14.53 11.53 8.41
C THR A 78 -13.81 12.71 7.77
N ALA A 79 -12.61 13.04 8.26
CA ALA A 79 -11.81 14.12 7.69
C ALA A 79 -11.45 13.86 6.22
N TYR A 80 -11.06 12.62 5.88
CA TYR A 80 -10.82 12.21 4.49
C TYR A 80 -12.06 12.35 3.62
N CYS A 81 -13.21 11.89 4.10
CA CYS A 81 -14.48 11.97 3.37
C CYS A 81 -14.87 13.43 3.09
N VAL A 82 -14.73 14.30 4.08
CA VAL A 82 -15.02 15.74 3.93
C VAL A 82 -14.07 16.39 2.92
N ALA A 83 -12.78 16.08 2.98
CA ALA A 83 -11.80 16.60 2.03
C ALA A 83 -12.10 16.14 0.60
N THR A 84 -12.41 14.85 0.43
CA THR A 84 -12.78 14.25 -0.86
C THR A 84 -14.08 14.86 -1.40
N SER A 85 -15.09 15.04 -0.56
CA SER A 85 -16.34 15.67 -0.94
C SER A 85 -16.15 17.11 -1.43
N LYS A 86 -15.26 17.88 -0.82
CA LYS A 86 -14.90 19.22 -1.29
C LYS A 86 -14.18 19.20 -2.64
N GLN A 87 -13.31 18.19 -2.85
CA GLN A 87 -12.53 18.08 -4.08
C GLN A 87 -13.38 17.66 -5.28
N TYR A 88 -14.24 16.67 -5.11
CA TYR A 88 -15.02 16.07 -6.20
C TYR A 88 -16.45 16.64 -6.32
N GLY A 89 -16.97 17.24 -5.28
CA GLY A 89 -18.27 17.90 -5.29
C GLY A 89 -19.40 16.98 -5.74
N ARG A 90 -20.02 17.32 -6.89
CA ARG A 90 -21.15 16.57 -7.47
C ARG A 90 -20.77 15.24 -8.11
N ASP A 91 -19.47 14.98 -8.27
CA ASP A 91 -18.95 13.74 -8.89
C ASP A 91 -18.76 12.62 -7.85
N LEU A 92 -19.25 12.80 -6.61
CA LEU A 92 -19.30 11.73 -5.62
C LEU A 92 -20.28 10.64 -6.09
N PRO A 93 -19.98 9.35 -5.78
CA PRO A 93 -20.91 8.26 -6.04
C PRO A 93 -22.26 8.46 -5.37
N ASP A 94 -23.34 7.98 -5.99
CA ASP A 94 -24.70 8.08 -5.43
C ASP A 94 -24.86 7.39 -4.07
N ASP A 95 -24.04 6.36 -3.81
CA ASP A 95 -23.98 5.57 -2.58
C ASP A 95 -22.96 6.10 -1.55
N ALA A 96 -22.41 7.31 -1.77
CA ALA A 96 -21.35 7.86 -0.91
C ALA A 96 -21.79 8.02 0.55
N GLN A 97 -23.07 8.42 0.79
CA GLN A 97 -23.58 8.58 2.15
C GLN A 97 -23.69 7.22 2.87
N GLU A 98 -24.17 6.18 2.19
CA GLU A 98 -24.25 4.83 2.75
C GLU A 98 -22.84 4.30 3.13
N HIS A 99 -21.87 4.49 2.24
CA HIS A 99 -20.49 4.12 2.49
C HIS A 99 -19.86 4.92 3.63
N TYR A 100 -20.18 6.21 3.74
CA TYR A 100 -19.73 7.03 4.86
C TYR A 100 -20.25 6.49 6.20
N ASP A 101 -21.55 6.26 6.31
CA ASP A 101 -22.18 5.75 7.55
C ASP A 101 -21.63 4.36 7.93
N MET A 102 -21.40 3.51 6.93
CA MET A 102 -20.79 2.20 7.13
C MET A 102 -19.36 2.33 7.60
N GLY A 103 -18.54 3.19 6.97
CA GLY A 103 -17.13 3.36 7.28
C GLY A 103 -16.91 3.88 8.71
N VAL A 104 -17.71 4.85 9.16
CA VAL A 104 -17.64 5.32 10.55
C VAL A 104 -17.85 4.16 11.54
N LYS A 105 -18.92 3.36 11.32
CA LYS A 105 -19.20 2.19 12.16
C LYS A 105 -18.09 1.14 12.11
N MET A 106 -17.53 0.89 10.93
CA MET A 106 -16.42 -0.03 10.77
C MET A 106 -15.18 0.42 11.55
N MET A 107 -14.85 1.70 11.51
CA MET A 107 -13.69 2.24 12.21
C MET A 107 -13.87 2.23 13.73
N ASP A 108 -15.06 2.53 14.23
CA ASP A 108 -15.35 2.41 15.66
C ASP A 108 -15.29 0.94 16.12
N TYR A 109 -15.87 0.01 15.34
CA TYR A 109 -15.78 -1.42 15.62
C TYR A 109 -14.33 -1.94 15.56
N TYR A 110 -13.53 -1.43 14.62
CA TYR A 110 -12.13 -1.80 14.49
C TYR A 110 -11.35 -1.50 15.77
N VAL A 111 -11.53 -0.33 16.36
CA VAL A 111 -10.87 0.04 17.61
C VAL A 111 -11.27 -0.90 18.74
N ASP A 112 -12.57 -1.15 18.91
CA ASP A 112 -13.06 -2.05 19.95
C ASP A 112 -12.51 -3.48 19.77
N HIS A 113 -12.47 -3.96 18.53
CA HIS A 113 -11.91 -5.26 18.20
C HIS A 113 -10.42 -5.30 18.46
N TRP A 114 -9.68 -4.30 17.97
CA TRP A 114 -8.24 -4.17 18.14
C TRP A 114 -7.83 -4.17 19.61
N LEU A 115 -8.54 -3.40 20.44
CA LEU A 115 -8.24 -3.33 21.87
C LEU A 115 -8.53 -4.63 22.61
N ARG A 116 -9.55 -5.39 22.18
CA ARG A 116 -9.94 -6.68 22.82
C ARG A 116 -9.09 -7.86 22.39
N PHE A 117 -8.73 -7.89 21.11
CA PHE A 117 -8.07 -9.05 20.49
C PHE A 117 -6.65 -8.76 20.01
N ARG A 118 -6.09 -7.66 20.46
CA ARG A 118 -4.70 -7.31 20.19
C ARG A 118 -3.80 -8.48 20.55
N GLN A 119 -3.26 -9.13 19.52
CA GLN A 119 -2.25 -10.15 19.69
C GLN A 119 -0.92 -9.48 20.04
N SER A 120 -0.11 -10.11 20.85
CA SER A 120 1.23 -9.66 21.20
C SER A 120 2.12 -9.44 19.95
N THR A 121 1.86 -10.22 18.88
CA THR A 121 2.48 -10.09 17.55
C THR A 121 2.16 -8.78 16.81
N ASP A 122 1.26 -7.97 17.37
CA ASP A 122 0.89 -6.67 16.79
C ASP A 122 1.79 -5.53 17.29
N THR A 123 2.90 -5.85 17.92
CA THR A 123 3.91 -4.88 18.29
C THR A 123 4.52 -4.26 17.03
N PHE A 124 4.35 -2.94 16.93
CA PHE A 124 4.87 -2.14 15.84
C PHE A 124 6.36 -1.91 16.06
N TRP A 125 7.18 -2.46 15.24
CA TRP A 125 8.60 -2.16 15.23
C TRP A 125 9.08 -2.01 13.79
N ALA A 126 9.83 -0.96 13.55
CA ALA A 126 10.56 -0.82 12.31
C ALA A 126 12.04 -0.78 12.63
N PRO A 127 12.81 -1.71 12.10
CA PRO A 127 14.21 -1.46 11.92
C PRO A 127 14.35 -0.28 10.95
N HIS A 128 15.42 0.50 11.08
CA HIS A 128 15.79 1.47 10.08
C HIS A 128 15.77 0.79 8.71
N LEU A 129 14.78 1.11 7.89
CA LEU A 129 14.75 0.65 6.53
C LEU A 129 15.90 1.36 5.82
N PRO A 130 16.79 0.65 5.10
CA PRO A 130 17.98 1.23 4.50
C PRO A 130 17.71 2.31 3.44
N ASN A 131 16.47 2.58 3.11
CA ASN A 131 16.07 3.51 2.06
C ASN A 131 15.64 4.90 2.55
N GLY A 132 16.10 5.32 3.74
CA GLY A 132 16.16 6.75 4.06
C GLY A 132 14.83 7.49 4.19
N ASN A 133 13.74 6.82 4.53
CA ASN A 133 12.63 7.52 5.15
C ASN A 133 13.10 7.89 6.57
N GLU A 134 13.69 9.08 6.69
CA GLU A 134 14.03 9.66 7.97
C GLU A 134 12.80 9.58 8.85
N ALA A 135 12.99 8.93 9.99
CA ALA A 135 11.98 8.86 11.02
C ALA A 135 11.58 10.28 11.40
N HIS A 136 10.38 10.69 11.01
CA HIS A 136 9.80 11.86 11.64
C HIS A 136 9.60 11.50 13.11
N ASP A 137 10.22 12.30 13.99
CA ASP A 137 10.03 12.27 15.43
C ASP A 137 8.54 12.43 15.75
N ALA A 138 7.81 11.34 15.70
CA ALA A 138 6.48 11.28 16.25
C ALA A 138 6.64 11.14 17.77
N GLY A 139 6.58 12.25 18.47
CA GLY A 139 6.59 12.34 19.92
C GLY A 139 5.35 11.71 20.55
N GLY A 140 5.17 10.41 20.37
CA GLY A 140 4.10 9.62 20.99
C GLY A 140 4.67 8.75 22.11
N ASN A 141 4.03 8.81 23.28
CA ASN A 141 4.35 8.04 24.49
C ASN A 141 4.01 6.55 24.37
N GLY A 142 4.48 5.87 23.34
CA GLY A 142 4.46 4.41 23.23
C GLY A 142 5.58 3.79 24.10
N PRO A 143 5.59 2.47 24.36
CA PRO A 143 6.58 1.85 25.23
C PRO A 143 7.99 2.17 24.72
N HIS A 144 8.64 2.95 25.50
CA HIS A 144 9.79 3.77 25.41
C HIS A 144 11.07 3.14 24.84
N HIS A 145 11.10 2.85 23.56
CA HIS A 145 12.37 2.62 22.88
C HIS A 145 12.47 3.54 21.66
N PRO A 146 13.56 4.34 21.51
CA PRO A 146 13.71 5.28 20.38
C PRO A 146 13.78 4.63 19.00
N ALA A 147 13.64 3.32 18.90
CA ALA A 147 13.63 2.54 17.67
C ALA A 147 12.21 2.09 17.21
N TRP A 148 11.16 2.50 17.92
CA TRP A 148 9.79 2.06 17.62
C TRP A 148 9.06 3.09 16.78
N ILE A 149 9.13 2.96 15.47
CA ILE A 149 8.37 3.78 14.55
C ILE A 149 7.37 2.88 13.85
N PRO A 150 6.08 3.21 13.93
CA PRO A 150 5.07 2.47 13.16
C PRO A 150 5.42 2.56 11.68
N GLN A 151 5.51 1.41 11.01
CA GLN A 151 5.73 1.35 9.57
C GLN A 151 4.39 1.13 8.88
N VAL A 152 3.77 2.23 8.52
CA VAL A 152 2.53 2.30 7.76
C VAL A 152 2.80 2.91 6.40
N GLU A 153 2.02 2.52 5.39
CA GLU A 153 2.16 2.99 4.01
C GLU A 153 3.61 2.96 3.51
N VAL A 154 4.29 1.82 3.77
CA VAL A 154 5.71 1.64 3.45
C VAL A 154 5.92 1.57 1.95
N ASN A 155 6.38 2.66 1.37
CA ASN A 155 6.69 2.74 -0.05
C ASN A 155 8.02 2.03 -0.36
N PHE A 156 8.04 1.26 -1.44
CA PHE A 156 9.25 0.61 -1.90
C PHE A 156 9.47 0.78 -3.40
N GLU A 157 10.75 0.82 -3.79
CA GLU A 157 11.22 0.71 -5.15
C GLU A 157 12.39 -0.27 -5.17
N ILE A 158 12.17 -1.43 -5.79
CA ILE A 158 13.15 -2.52 -5.80
C ILE A 158 13.63 -2.74 -7.23
N PRO A 159 14.94 -2.67 -7.51
CA PRO A 159 15.48 -3.01 -8.81
C PRO A 159 15.23 -4.48 -9.14
N ILE A 160 14.78 -4.74 -10.36
CA ILE A 160 14.71 -6.10 -10.91
C ILE A 160 16.08 -6.43 -11.51
N PRO A 161 16.72 -7.52 -11.07
CA PRO A 161 18.01 -7.94 -11.61
C PRO A 161 17.83 -8.42 -13.06
N LEU A 162 18.18 -7.54 -14.02
CA LEU A 162 17.94 -7.80 -15.45
C LEU A 162 18.78 -8.94 -16.01
N GLU A 163 19.90 -9.27 -15.37
CA GLU A 163 20.75 -10.42 -15.68
C GLU A 163 20.00 -11.75 -15.56
N ASP A 164 19.05 -11.85 -14.63
CA ASP A 164 18.23 -13.05 -14.42
C ASP A 164 17.07 -13.15 -15.42
N PHE A 165 16.79 -12.05 -16.15
CA PHE A 165 15.65 -11.94 -17.05
C PHE A 165 16.02 -11.40 -18.43
N PRO A 166 16.72 -12.22 -19.30
CA PRO A 166 17.26 -11.75 -20.58
C PRO A 166 16.24 -11.09 -21.51
N LEU A 167 15.00 -11.59 -21.56
CA LEU A 167 13.94 -10.98 -22.38
C LEU A 167 13.51 -9.62 -21.85
N LEU A 168 13.46 -9.46 -20.53
CA LEU A 168 13.13 -8.18 -19.90
C LEU A 168 14.26 -7.16 -20.12
N LYS A 169 15.50 -7.60 -20.03
CA LYS A 169 16.69 -6.81 -20.33
C LYS A 169 16.65 -6.28 -21.77
N ALA A 170 16.52 -7.17 -22.75
CA ALA A 170 16.44 -6.80 -24.15
C ALA A 170 15.25 -5.84 -24.42
N TYR A 171 14.13 -6.05 -23.76
CA TYR A 171 12.98 -5.16 -23.88
C TYR A 171 13.24 -3.79 -23.27
N ALA A 172 13.87 -3.71 -22.10
CA ALA A 172 14.23 -2.45 -21.45
C ALA A 172 15.19 -1.63 -22.33
N GLU A 173 16.22 -2.28 -22.85
CA GLU A 173 17.19 -1.68 -23.79
C GLU A 173 16.50 -1.14 -25.05
N MET A 174 15.60 -1.91 -25.64
CA MET A 174 14.81 -1.48 -26.81
C MET A 174 13.95 -0.26 -26.52
N GLN A 175 13.47 -0.10 -25.28
CA GLN A 175 12.70 1.08 -24.86
C GLN A 175 13.59 2.26 -24.45
N GLY A 176 14.91 2.08 -24.38
CA GLY A 176 15.86 3.09 -23.91
C GLY A 176 15.83 3.28 -22.39
N ALA A 177 15.51 2.23 -21.65
CA ALA A 177 15.54 2.22 -20.20
C ALA A 177 16.83 1.61 -19.67
N ASP A 178 17.40 2.24 -18.65
CA ASP A 178 18.64 1.80 -17.99
C ASP A 178 18.36 0.75 -16.92
N CYS A 179 17.13 0.71 -16.38
CA CYS A 179 16.73 -0.23 -15.35
C CYS A 179 15.20 -0.47 -15.35
N VAL A 180 14.81 -1.53 -14.63
CA VAL A 180 13.41 -1.83 -14.32
C VAL A 180 13.27 -1.85 -12.81
N LEU A 181 12.28 -1.12 -12.29
CA LEU A 181 11.97 -1.04 -10.87
C LEU A 181 10.59 -1.63 -10.61
N TYR A 182 10.47 -2.38 -9.56
CA TYR A 182 9.17 -2.75 -9.02
C TYR A 182 8.82 -1.79 -7.87
N ARG A 183 7.70 -1.08 -8.02
CA ARG A 183 7.22 -0.08 -7.04
C ARG A 183 5.90 -0.53 -6.45
N GLY A 184 5.77 -0.33 -5.15
CA GLY A 184 4.52 -0.58 -4.44
C GLY A 184 4.51 0.08 -3.08
N THR A 185 3.44 -0.19 -2.36
CA THR A 185 3.24 0.24 -0.98
C THR A 185 2.77 -0.98 -0.18
N ILE A 186 3.27 -1.13 1.01
CA ILE A 186 2.82 -2.11 2.01
C ILE A 186 2.02 -1.32 3.04
N ASP A 187 0.77 -1.70 3.29
CA ASP A 187 -0.11 -0.96 4.19
C ASP A 187 0.49 -0.83 5.59
N ARG A 188 1.05 -1.93 6.11
CA ARG A 188 1.76 -1.92 7.39
C ARG A 188 2.73 -3.10 7.51
N VAL A 189 3.83 -2.88 8.22
CA VAL A 189 4.79 -3.93 8.59
C VAL A 189 4.84 -4.02 10.11
N GLY A 190 4.75 -5.23 10.64
CA GLY A 190 4.93 -5.53 12.05
C GLY A 190 6.06 -6.52 12.28
N ILE A 191 6.61 -6.54 13.47
CA ILE A 191 7.59 -7.56 13.88
C ILE A 191 6.89 -8.66 14.68
N ASP A 192 7.36 -9.88 14.55
CA ASP A 192 6.89 -10.99 15.37
C ASP A 192 7.44 -10.93 16.80
N GLU A 193 6.84 -11.70 17.72
CA GLU A 193 7.24 -11.77 19.14
C GLU A 193 8.69 -12.19 19.34
N ASP A 194 9.24 -12.99 18.41
CA ASP A 194 10.64 -13.40 18.44
C ASP A 194 11.63 -12.25 18.15
N GLY A 195 11.14 -11.10 17.73
CA GLY A 195 11.95 -9.93 17.36
C GLY A 195 12.77 -10.12 16.08
N VAL A 196 12.57 -11.21 15.34
CA VAL A 196 13.37 -11.61 14.17
C VAL A 196 12.60 -11.43 12.89
N GLY A 197 11.42 -12.04 12.78
CA GLY A 197 10.62 -12.07 11.59
C GLY A 197 9.63 -10.93 11.48
N LEU A 198 9.18 -10.67 10.26
CA LEU A 198 8.19 -9.64 9.96
C LEU A 198 6.86 -10.24 9.53
N TRP A 199 5.79 -9.55 9.87
CA TRP A 199 4.46 -9.73 9.30
C TRP A 199 4.11 -8.56 8.41
N ILE A 200 3.67 -8.86 7.20
CA ILE A 200 3.03 -7.88 6.34
C ILE A 200 1.56 -7.80 6.74
N VAL A 201 1.05 -6.61 6.94
CA VAL A 201 -0.37 -6.38 7.21
C VAL A 201 -0.99 -5.70 6.00
N GLU A 202 -2.09 -6.25 5.54
CA GLU A 202 -2.84 -5.78 4.38
C GLU A 202 -4.28 -5.53 4.78
N TYR A 203 -4.79 -4.33 4.54
CA TYR A 203 -6.17 -3.96 4.80
C TYR A 203 -7.03 -4.16 3.55
N LYS A 204 -8.09 -4.96 3.67
CA LYS A 204 -9.01 -5.23 2.56
C LYS A 204 -10.44 -4.94 2.92
N THR A 205 -11.03 -4.01 2.21
CA THR A 205 -12.47 -3.77 2.26
C THR A 205 -13.16 -4.66 1.24
N ALA A 206 -13.93 -5.65 1.70
CA ALA A 206 -14.65 -6.56 0.83
C ALA A 206 -16.07 -6.80 1.34
N LYS A 207 -17.05 -6.84 0.41
CA LYS A 207 -18.44 -7.21 0.74
C LYS A 207 -18.56 -8.64 1.29
N ARG A 208 -17.68 -9.53 0.83
CA ARG A 208 -17.59 -10.93 1.27
C ARG A 208 -16.12 -11.32 1.31
N PRO A 209 -15.58 -11.64 2.49
CA PRO A 209 -14.23 -12.15 2.61
C PRO A 209 -14.20 -13.57 2.02
N GLU A 210 -13.62 -13.71 0.84
CA GLU A 210 -13.39 -15.02 0.21
C GLU A 210 -11.95 -15.44 0.54
N ASN A 211 -11.77 -16.16 1.62
CA ASN A 211 -10.45 -16.55 2.17
C ASN A 211 -9.54 -17.26 1.16
N PHE A 212 -10.10 -17.96 0.18
CA PHE A 212 -9.33 -18.71 -0.81
C PHE A 212 -8.52 -17.81 -1.77
N HIS A 213 -9.03 -16.64 -2.11
CA HIS A 213 -8.33 -15.74 -3.05
C HIS A 213 -7.07 -15.11 -2.45
N TYR A 214 -7.02 -14.94 -1.15
CA TYR A 214 -5.87 -14.32 -0.48
C TYR A 214 -4.61 -15.18 -0.55
N MET A 215 -4.74 -16.50 -0.51
CA MET A 215 -3.60 -17.42 -0.60
C MET A 215 -2.89 -17.38 -1.96
N THR A 216 -3.59 -16.96 -3.01
CA THR A 216 -3.07 -16.89 -4.37
C THR A 216 -2.94 -15.45 -4.89
N ASP A 217 -3.19 -14.46 -4.03
CA ASP A 217 -3.09 -13.05 -4.41
C ASP A 217 -1.64 -12.68 -4.73
N PRO A 218 -1.36 -12.27 -5.97
CA PRO A 218 -0.02 -11.81 -6.33
C PRO A 218 0.48 -10.64 -5.49
N GLN A 219 -0.41 -9.85 -4.91
CA GLN A 219 -0.07 -8.73 -4.05
C GLN A 219 0.63 -9.23 -2.78
N CYS A 220 0.11 -10.29 -2.14
CA CYS A 220 0.73 -10.88 -0.96
C CYS A 220 2.15 -11.35 -1.24
N THR A 221 2.33 -12.08 -2.35
CA THR A 221 3.65 -12.56 -2.75
C THR A 221 4.63 -11.40 -2.94
N VAL A 222 4.18 -10.34 -3.61
CA VAL A 222 5.02 -9.15 -3.85
C VAL A 222 5.31 -8.41 -2.55
N SER A 223 4.32 -8.24 -1.68
CA SER A 223 4.51 -7.56 -0.39
C SER A 223 5.49 -8.31 0.52
N CYS A 224 5.40 -9.66 0.57
CA CYS A 224 6.39 -10.48 1.28
C CYS A 224 7.80 -10.35 0.68
N TRP A 225 7.92 -10.45 -0.65
CA TRP A 225 9.19 -10.29 -1.34
C TRP A 225 9.78 -8.90 -1.09
N ALA A 226 8.96 -7.86 -1.18
CA ALA A 226 9.39 -6.50 -0.88
C ALA A 226 9.82 -6.35 0.58
N GLY A 227 9.05 -6.90 1.52
CA GLY A 227 9.38 -6.89 2.95
C GLY A 227 10.76 -7.49 3.25
N VAL A 228 11.09 -8.62 2.62
CA VAL A 228 12.44 -9.22 2.74
C VAL A 228 13.49 -8.27 2.18
N HIS A 229 13.28 -7.72 0.99
CA HIS A 229 14.27 -6.88 0.32
C HIS A 229 14.55 -5.55 1.05
N ILE A 230 13.52 -4.92 1.58
CA ILE A 230 13.70 -3.62 2.25
C ILE A 230 14.22 -3.74 3.68
N SER A 231 13.95 -4.87 4.35
CA SER A 231 14.32 -5.07 5.76
C SER A 231 15.54 -5.96 5.96
N ASN A 232 15.90 -6.76 4.98
CA ASN A 232 16.87 -7.85 5.08
C ASN A 232 16.52 -8.84 6.21
N ARG A 233 15.22 -9.08 6.45
CA ARG A 233 14.68 -9.97 7.48
C ARG A 233 13.72 -10.99 6.87
N PRO A 234 13.53 -12.16 7.51
CA PRO A 234 12.52 -13.10 7.09
C PRO A 234 11.11 -12.48 7.24
N VAL A 235 10.26 -12.73 6.28
CA VAL A 235 8.83 -12.40 6.34
C VAL A 235 8.06 -13.68 6.56
N TYR A 236 7.32 -13.77 7.67
CA TYR A 236 6.59 -14.96 8.06
C TYR A 236 5.27 -15.14 7.31
N GLY A 237 4.70 -14.03 6.83
CA GLY A 237 3.48 -14.08 6.04
C GLY A 237 2.74 -12.76 5.97
N VAL A 238 1.47 -12.85 5.58
CA VAL A 238 0.54 -11.72 5.47
C VAL A 238 -0.62 -11.91 6.44
N LYS A 239 -0.93 -10.89 7.20
CA LYS A 239 -2.14 -10.79 8.02
C LYS A 239 -3.14 -9.87 7.32
N TYR A 240 -4.35 -10.35 7.14
CA TYR A 240 -5.45 -9.57 6.57
C TYR A 240 -6.39 -9.06 7.68
N TYR A 241 -6.76 -7.80 7.55
CA TYR A 241 -7.72 -7.15 8.41
C TYR A 241 -8.84 -6.48 7.61
#